data_fba78e103df12bac48feb5c33a63b91d
#
_entry.id   fba78e103df12bac48feb5c33a63b91d
#
_cell.length_a   1.000
_cell.length_b   1.000
_cell.length_c   1.000
_cell.angle_alpha   90.00
_cell.angle_beta   90.00
_cell.angle_gamma   90.00
#
_symmetry.space_group_name_H-M   'P 1'
#
loop_
_entity.id
_entity.type
_entity.pdbx_description
1 polymer ?
#
loop_
_entity_poly.entity_id
_entity_poly.type
_entity_poly.pdbx_seq_one_letter_code
_entity_poly.pdbx_strand_id
1 'polypeptide(L)'
;MAEMQQQGGGGSLPDRRTGERRLSRPRTITPSELPALGADEGRLAFPLRQDELSAIVRHALDEDGAFHDITTVATVVSTRRSRGMIVARGRGVVSGVPLALEAFRLLNPKVTMRVDIEDGGQVDVGTPIIFLSGNARGLLSAERVALNFMQPLSGVATLTAKFVEAVRGTKAKIVDTRKTTPGWRLLEKYAVRCGGGMNHRMDLASSVLIKDNHLAALDGNVQLAVQRAREVAPPGARVEIECETVEQVQSAIEAKADIILLDNMPLPMLAECVALVDHRAIVEASGRVRLENVRAIAETGVDWISAGSLTHSPPALDLALDFD
;
A
#
# COMPACT_ATOMS: atom_id res chain seq x y z
N MET A 1 -30.98 14.82 -76.78
CA MET A 1 -29.74 14.11 -77.09
C MET A 1 -28.64 14.60 -76.19
N ALA A 2 -27.92 13.72 -75.60
CA ALA A 2 -26.77 13.77 -74.67
C ALA A 2 -27.08 13.40 -73.24
N GLU A 3 -26.71 12.17 -72.98
CA GLU A 3 -26.65 11.55 -71.66
C GLU A 3 -25.57 12.23 -70.80
N MET A 4 -25.87 12.48 -69.51
CA MET A 4 -24.91 12.84 -68.49
C MET A 4 -24.82 11.71 -67.49
N GLN A 5 -23.68 11.01 -67.49
CA GLN A 5 -23.31 10.02 -66.49
C GLN A 5 -22.96 10.70 -65.19
N GLN A 6 -23.62 10.27 -64.11
CA GLN A 6 -23.32 10.60 -62.73
C GLN A 6 -22.22 9.67 -62.23
N GLN A 7 -21.08 10.22 -61.78
CA GLN A 7 -20.10 9.53 -60.96
C GLN A 7 -20.32 9.89 -59.51
N GLY A 8 -20.75 8.91 -58.70
CA GLY A 8 -20.89 9.01 -57.26
C GLY A 8 -19.57 8.78 -56.56
N GLY A 9 -19.06 9.80 -55.89
CA GLY A 9 -17.94 9.68 -54.95
C GLY A 9 -18.43 9.28 -53.53
N GLY A 10 -18.23 8.03 -53.15
CA GLY A 10 -18.47 7.56 -51.82
C GLY A 10 -17.32 7.91 -50.88
N GLY A 11 -17.50 8.94 -50.06
CA GLY A 11 -16.60 9.22 -48.93
C GLY A 11 -16.98 8.34 -47.74
N SER A 12 -16.15 7.34 -47.44
CA SER A 12 -16.25 6.52 -46.24
C SER A 12 -15.78 7.31 -45.03
N LEU A 13 -16.67 7.51 -44.05
CA LEU A 13 -16.35 8.01 -42.72
C LEU A 13 -15.51 6.97 -41.96
N PRO A 14 -14.53 7.39 -41.13
CA PRO A 14 -13.75 6.45 -40.31
C PRO A 14 -14.60 5.91 -39.16
N ASP A 15 -14.64 4.58 -39.11
CA ASP A 15 -15.26 3.77 -38.03
C ASP A 15 -14.60 4.07 -36.67
N ARG A 16 -15.31 4.78 -35.80
CA ARG A 16 -14.94 4.95 -34.39
C ARG A 16 -15.22 3.65 -33.65
N ARG A 17 -14.32 2.69 -33.72
CA ARG A 17 -14.32 1.55 -32.80
C ARG A 17 -13.94 2.06 -31.43
N THR A 18 -14.96 2.25 -30.59
CA THR A 18 -14.85 2.36 -29.14
C THR A 18 -14.06 1.18 -28.62
N GLY A 19 -12.87 1.45 -28.06
CA GLY A 19 -12.07 0.45 -27.36
C GLY A 19 -12.81 -0.02 -26.13
N GLU A 20 -13.62 -1.06 -26.25
CA GLU A 20 -14.10 -1.83 -25.12
C GLU A 20 -12.89 -2.44 -24.42
N ARG A 21 -12.53 -1.90 -23.23
CA ARG A 21 -11.66 -2.59 -22.29
C ARG A 21 -12.35 -3.92 -21.97
N ARG A 22 -11.80 -5.02 -22.48
CA ARG A 22 -12.20 -6.37 -22.04
C ARG A 22 -11.95 -6.46 -20.55
N LEU A 23 -13.01 -6.32 -19.75
CA LEU A 23 -13.02 -6.74 -18.36
C LEU A 23 -12.62 -8.23 -18.34
N SER A 24 -11.54 -8.58 -17.66
CA SER A 24 -11.14 -9.95 -17.45
C SER A 24 -12.31 -10.70 -16.82
N ARG A 25 -12.59 -11.93 -17.32
CA ARG A 25 -13.70 -12.72 -16.79
C ARG A 25 -13.47 -12.96 -15.28
N PRO A 26 -14.50 -12.75 -14.44
CA PRO A 26 -14.39 -12.95 -13.01
C PRO A 26 -13.98 -14.40 -12.72
N ARG A 27 -12.95 -14.58 -11.88
CA ARG A 27 -12.43 -15.90 -11.49
C ARG A 27 -13.11 -16.34 -10.20
N THR A 28 -13.79 -17.48 -10.23
CA THR A 28 -14.30 -18.13 -9.01
C THR A 28 -13.12 -18.83 -8.32
N ILE A 29 -12.84 -18.46 -7.07
CA ILE A 29 -11.77 -19.08 -6.26
C ILE A 29 -12.40 -20.08 -5.31
N THR A 30 -11.93 -21.34 -5.37
CA THR A 30 -12.27 -22.37 -4.38
C THR A 30 -11.29 -22.31 -3.20
N PRO A 31 -11.65 -22.81 -1.99
CA PRO A 31 -10.76 -22.78 -0.82
C PRO A 31 -9.37 -23.43 -1.03
N SER A 32 -9.22 -24.31 -2.00
CA SER A 32 -7.96 -24.94 -2.40
C SER A 32 -7.14 -24.13 -3.39
N GLU A 33 -7.70 -23.05 -3.94
CA GLU A 33 -7.09 -22.19 -4.97
C GLU A 33 -6.75 -20.79 -4.46
N LEU A 34 -6.60 -20.62 -3.13
CA LEU A 34 -5.96 -19.39 -2.62
C LEU A 34 -4.56 -19.31 -3.25
N PRO A 35 -4.19 -18.16 -3.85
CA PRO A 35 -2.96 -18.08 -4.63
C PRO A 35 -1.77 -18.53 -3.79
N ALA A 36 -1.09 -19.56 -4.27
CA ALA A 36 0.23 -19.90 -3.76
C ALA A 36 1.12 -18.68 -3.94
N LEU A 37 1.75 -18.25 -2.85
CA LEU A 37 2.69 -17.13 -2.81
C LEU A 37 3.90 -17.47 -3.69
N GLY A 38 3.91 -17.04 -4.95
CA GLY A 38 5.02 -17.27 -5.86
C GLY A 38 4.82 -16.58 -7.20
N ALA A 39 5.63 -15.57 -7.41
CA ALA A 39 6.10 -15.04 -8.68
C ALA A 39 5.11 -15.08 -9.87
N ASP A 40 4.39 -13.97 -10.05
CA ASP A 40 3.94 -13.52 -11.36
C ASP A 40 4.49 -12.09 -11.56
N GLU A 41 5.30 -11.90 -12.59
CA GLU A 41 5.95 -10.62 -12.87
C GLU A 41 4.87 -9.55 -13.12
N GLY A 42 4.72 -8.62 -12.16
CA GLY A 42 3.78 -7.50 -12.21
C GLY A 42 2.68 -7.50 -11.15
N ARG A 43 2.44 -8.58 -10.41
CA ARG A 43 1.50 -8.62 -9.28
C ARG A 43 2.20 -8.27 -7.97
N LEU A 44 1.49 -7.50 -7.12
CA LEU A 44 1.90 -7.24 -5.74
C LEU A 44 1.87 -8.57 -4.96
N ALA A 45 3.05 -9.14 -4.64
CA ALA A 45 3.11 -10.33 -3.81
C ALA A 45 2.66 -10.01 -2.39
N PHE A 46 1.67 -10.76 -1.89
CA PHE A 46 1.22 -10.65 -0.50
C PHE A 46 2.34 -11.12 0.45
N PRO A 47 2.61 -10.42 1.56
CA PRO A 47 3.86 -10.61 2.30
C PRO A 47 3.87 -11.80 3.27
N LEU A 48 2.72 -12.42 3.55
CA LEU A 48 2.62 -13.53 4.51
C LEU A 48 2.49 -14.87 3.79
N ARG A 49 3.12 -15.90 4.34
CA ARG A 49 2.85 -17.29 3.96
C ARG A 49 1.46 -17.70 4.47
N GLN A 50 0.91 -18.78 3.92
CA GLN A 50 -0.44 -19.25 4.25
C GLN A 50 -0.61 -19.60 5.74
N ASP A 51 0.41 -20.15 6.37
CA ASP A 51 0.41 -20.48 7.80
C ASP A 51 0.38 -19.23 8.69
N GLU A 52 1.18 -18.20 8.32
CA GLU A 52 1.21 -16.89 9.00
C GLU A 52 -0.13 -16.15 8.82
N LEU A 53 -0.66 -16.13 7.60
CA LEU A 53 -1.96 -15.56 7.27
C LEU A 53 -3.07 -16.19 8.12
N SER A 54 -3.13 -17.53 8.14
CA SER A 54 -4.14 -18.26 8.92
C SER A 54 -4.00 -18.00 10.42
N ALA A 55 -2.78 -17.89 10.95
CA ALA A 55 -2.53 -17.64 12.36
C ALA A 55 -3.02 -16.25 12.78
N ILE A 56 -2.71 -15.20 12.01
CA ILE A 56 -3.12 -13.82 12.28
C ILE A 56 -4.65 -13.70 12.23
N VAL A 57 -5.28 -14.24 11.18
CA VAL A 57 -6.74 -14.16 11.03
C VAL A 57 -7.46 -14.97 12.10
N ARG A 58 -6.95 -16.17 12.46
CA ARG A 58 -7.51 -16.97 13.55
C ARG A 58 -7.45 -16.22 14.89
N HIS A 59 -6.32 -15.57 15.17
CA HIS A 59 -6.19 -14.78 16.38
C HIS A 59 -7.24 -13.65 16.47
N ALA A 60 -7.49 -12.95 15.36
CA ALA A 60 -8.51 -11.92 15.29
C ALA A 60 -9.95 -12.48 15.40
N LEU A 61 -10.22 -13.67 14.85
CA LEU A 61 -11.51 -14.36 15.00
C LEU A 61 -11.72 -14.84 16.44
N ASP A 62 -10.66 -15.28 17.13
CA ASP A 62 -10.71 -15.70 18.56
C ASP A 62 -10.94 -14.46 19.45
N GLU A 63 -10.29 -13.32 19.18
CA GLU A 63 -10.50 -12.05 19.89
C GLU A 63 -11.96 -11.58 19.79
N ASP A 64 -12.57 -11.66 18.60
CA ASP A 64 -13.96 -11.28 18.36
C ASP A 64 -14.97 -12.33 18.86
N GLY A 65 -14.51 -13.50 19.30
CA GLY A 65 -15.37 -14.62 19.71
C GLY A 65 -16.18 -15.21 18.55
N ALA A 66 -15.73 -15.04 17.31
CA ALA A 66 -16.48 -15.33 16.10
C ALA A 66 -16.90 -16.82 15.95
N PHE A 67 -16.16 -17.73 16.58
CA PHE A 67 -16.51 -19.17 16.63
C PHE A 67 -17.69 -19.47 17.55
N HIS A 68 -18.09 -18.52 18.42
CA HIS A 68 -19.12 -18.67 19.43
C HIS A 68 -20.16 -17.54 19.35
N ASP A 69 -20.45 -17.03 18.16
CA ASP A 69 -21.41 -15.94 17.90
C ASP A 69 -22.82 -16.35 18.34
N ILE A 70 -23.19 -15.95 19.56
CA ILE A 70 -24.47 -16.29 20.18
C ILE A 70 -25.65 -15.66 19.46
N THR A 71 -25.48 -14.47 18.87
CA THR A 71 -26.55 -13.77 18.15
C THR A 71 -26.91 -14.56 16.90
N THR A 72 -25.91 -14.89 16.10
CA THR A 72 -26.10 -15.65 14.86
C THR A 72 -26.63 -17.05 15.14
N VAL A 73 -26.15 -17.72 16.19
CA VAL A 73 -26.65 -19.04 16.58
C VAL A 73 -28.11 -18.99 17.04
N ALA A 74 -28.50 -17.94 17.77
CA ALA A 74 -29.87 -17.77 18.25
C ALA A 74 -30.88 -17.38 17.16
N THR A 75 -30.47 -16.65 16.14
CA THR A 75 -31.39 -16.03 15.16
C THR A 75 -31.41 -16.70 13.80
N VAL A 76 -30.34 -17.39 13.40
CA VAL A 76 -30.17 -17.98 12.07
C VAL A 76 -30.14 -19.51 12.18
N VAL A 77 -30.98 -20.20 11.43
CA VAL A 77 -30.98 -21.67 11.40
C VAL A 77 -29.67 -22.21 10.77
N SER A 78 -29.10 -23.29 11.31
CA SER A 78 -27.78 -23.83 10.91
C SER A 78 -27.65 -24.21 9.44
N THR A 79 -28.78 -24.53 8.79
CA THR A 79 -28.82 -24.93 7.37
C THR A 79 -29.01 -23.74 6.42
N ARG A 80 -29.23 -22.53 6.93
CA ARG A 80 -29.44 -21.34 6.10
C ARG A 80 -28.23 -21.08 5.24
N ARG A 81 -28.44 -20.94 3.95
CA ARG A 81 -27.45 -20.44 2.99
C ARG A 81 -27.84 -19.05 2.54
N SER A 82 -26.85 -18.21 2.35
CA SER A 82 -27.05 -16.83 1.87
C SER A 82 -25.91 -16.44 0.93
N ARG A 83 -26.10 -15.29 0.32
CA ARG A 83 -25.09 -14.57 -0.47
C ARG A 83 -24.78 -13.25 0.21
N GLY A 84 -23.59 -12.74 -0.07
CA GLY A 84 -23.22 -11.41 0.36
C GLY A 84 -22.14 -10.86 -0.55
N MET A 85 -21.88 -9.58 -0.44
CA MET A 85 -20.78 -8.94 -1.15
C MET A 85 -20.15 -7.85 -0.29
N ILE A 86 -18.81 -7.81 -0.27
CA ILE A 86 -18.10 -6.66 0.28
C ILE A 86 -18.10 -5.57 -0.77
N VAL A 87 -18.60 -4.39 -0.38
CA VAL A 87 -18.85 -3.23 -1.26
C VAL A 87 -18.13 -2.02 -0.70
N ALA A 88 -17.51 -1.22 -1.56
CA ALA A 88 -16.96 0.07 -1.18
C ALA A 88 -18.06 1.11 -0.92
N ARG A 89 -17.98 1.80 0.21
CA ARG A 89 -18.84 2.95 0.56
C ARG A 89 -18.09 4.28 0.35
N GLY A 90 -16.79 4.22 0.05
CA GLY A 90 -15.94 5.35 -0.28
C GLY A 90 -15.09 5.07 -1.51
N ARG A 91 -14.52 6.14 -2.11
CA ARG A 91 -13.55 6.02 -3.19
C ARG A 91 -12.17 5.75 -2.59
N GLY A 92 -11.43 4.77 -3.14
CA GLY A 92 -10.10 4.44 -2.64
C GLY A 92 -9.39 3.34 -3.40
N VAL A 93 -8.36 2.79 -2.75
CA VAL A 93 -7.55 1.67 -3.21
C VAL A 93 -7.70 0.52 -2.22
N VAL A 94 -8.02 -0.66 -2.72
CA VAL A 94 -8.26 -1.86 -1.91
C VAL A 94 -6.93 -2.46 -1.44
N SER A 95 -6.90 -2.93 -0.17
CA SER A 95 -5.82 -3.75 0.38
C SER A 95 -6.34 -4.64 1.50
N GLY A 96 -5.80 -5.87 1.62
CA GLY A 96 -6.16 -6.82 2.66
C GLY A 96 -7.17 -7.88 2.21
N VAL A 97 -7.45 -8.02 0.93
CA VAL A 97 -8.34 -9.05 0.36
C VAL A 97 -7.96 -10.46 0.84
N PRO A 98 -6.69 -10.91 0.84
CA PRO A 98 -6.33 -12.24 1.32
C PRO A 98 -6.72 -12.51 2.79
N LEU A 99 -6.64 -11.50 3.66
CA LEU A 99 -7.04 -11.59 5.06
C LEU A 99 -8.56 -11.78 5.22
N ALA A 100 -9.33 -11.03 4.44
CA ALA A 100 -10.80 -11.16 4.43
C ALA A 100 -11.24 -12.54 3.91
N LEU A 101 -10.65 -13.01 2.81
CA LEU A 101 -10.94 -14.36 2.27
C LEU A 101 -10.66 -15.45 3.30
N GLU A 102 -9.54 -15.33 4.03
CA GLU A 102 -9.17 -16.28 5.08
C GLU A 102 -10.14 -16.26 6.25
N ALA A 103 -10.65 -15.08 6.67
CA ALA A 103 -11.65 -14.99 7.73
C ALA A 103 -12.93 -15.75 7.37
N PHE A 104 -13.43 -15.56 6.16
CA PHE A 104 -14.60 -16.32 5.68
C PHE A 104 -14.30 -17.81 5.55
N ARG A 105 -13.12 -18.19 5.09
CA ARG A 105 -12.72 -19.60 4.92
C ARG A 105 -12.64 -20.34 6.25
N LEU A 106 -12.09 -19.72 7.29
CA LEU A 106 -11.91 -20.33 8.61
C LEU A 106 -13.25 -20.61 9.30
N LEU A 107 -14.25 -19.73 9.13
CA LEU A 107 -15.59 -19.92 9.71
C LEU A 107 -16.55 -20.69 8.79
N ASN A 108 -16.26 -20.76 7.51
CA ASN A 108 -17.09 -21.45 6.52
C ASN A 108 -16.21 -22.17 5.47
N PRO A 109 -15.66 -23.37 5.78
CA PRO A 109 -14.74 -24.07 4.87
C PRO A 109 -15.33 -24.42 3.47
N LYS A 110 -16.66 -24.34 3.32
CA LYS A 110 -17.36 -24.59 2.05
C LYS A 110 -17.88 -23.30 1.41
N VAL A 111 -17.37 -22.12 1.83
CA VAL A 111 -17.72 -20.85 1.21
C VAL A 111 -17.23 -20.80 -0.23
N THR A 112 -18.07 -20.29 -1.13
CA THR A 112 -17.65 -19.93 -2.49
C THR A 112 -17.39 -18.42 -2.52
N MET A 113 -16.24 -18.05 -2.99
CA MET A 113 -15.78 -16.64 -3.04
C MET A 113 -15.37 -16.28 -4.47
N ARG A 114 -15.70 -15.07 -4.90
CA ARG A 114 -15.25 -14.48 -6.15
C ARG A 114 -14.70 -13.09 -5.85
N VAL A 115 -13.48 -12.84 -6.24
CA VAL A 115 -12.83 -11.52 -6.11
C VAL A 115 -12.96 -10.78 -7.42
N ASP A 116 -13.60 -9.63 -7.42
CA ASP A 116 -13.73 -8.76 -8.59
C ASP A 116 -12.67 -7.64 -8.57
N ILE A 117 -12.25 -7.21 -7.38
CA ILE A 117 -11.18 -6.21 -7.20
C ILE A 117 -10.10 -6.80 -6.29
N GLU A 118 -8.90 -6.95 -6.83
CA GLU A 118 -7.71 -7.41 -6.08
C GLU A 118 -7.03 -6.23 -5.35
N ASP A 119 -6.10 -6.54 -4.44
CA ASP A 119 -5.29 -5.53 -3.74
C ASP A 119 -4.54 -4.63 -4.74
N GLY A 120 -4.53 -3.32 -4.48
CA GLY A 120 -4.04 -2.29 -5.40
C GLY A 120 -5.09 -1.79 -6.40
N GLY A 121 -6.25 -2.44 -6.49
CA GLY A 121 -7.36 -2.02 -7.35
C GLY A 121 -8.07 -0.77 -6.82
N GLN A 122 -8.45 0.12 -7.73
CA GLN A 122 -9.21 1.33 -7.40
C GLN A 122 -10.71 1.03 -7.35
N VAL A 123 -11.41 1.65 -6.41
CA VAL A 123 -12.86 1.53 -6.23
C VAL A 123 -13.53 2.89 -6.09
N ASP A 124 -14.76 2.96 -6.57
CA ASP A 124 -15.71 4.04 -6.32
C ASP A 124 -16.82 3.54 -5.39
N VAL A 125 -17.65 4.47 -4.89
CA VAL A 125 -18.84 4.14 -4.06
C VAL A 125 -19.74 3.16 -4.82
N GLY A 126 -20.12 2.07 -4.15
CA GLY A 126 -20.97 1.02 -4.71
C GLY A 126 -20.20 -0.07 -5.49
N THR A 127 -18.86 0.02 -5.62
CA THR A 127 -18.08 -1.00 -6.32
C THR A 127 -18.05 -2.30 -5.50
N PRO A 128 -18.52 -3.45 -6.03
CA PRO A 128 -18.38 -4.75 -5.39
C PRO A 128 -16.93 -5.23 -5.47
N ILE A 129 -16.41 -5.73 -4.36
CA ILE A 129 -15.01 -6.19 -4.23
C ILE A 129 -14.94 -7.70 -4.16
N ILE A 130 -15.71 -8.31 -3.25
CA ILE A 130 -15.74 -9.76 -3.02
C ILE A 130 -17.19 -10.22 -2.99
N PHE A 131 -17.53 -11.23 -3.77
CA PHE A 131 -18.80 -11.95 -3.68
C PHE A 131 -18.63 -13.23 -2.87
N LEU A 132 -19.61 -13.49 -2.01
CA LEU A 132 -19.62 -14.59 -1.06
C LEU A 132 -20.91 -15.41 -1.23
N SER A 133 -20.80 -16.74 -1.15
CA SER A 133 -21.97 -17.63 -1.08
C SER A 133 -21.66 -18.80 -0.16
N GLY A 134 -22.47 -19.01 0.87
CA GLY A 134 -22.17 -20.05 1.84
C GLY A 134 -23.20 -20.20 2.94
N ASN A 135 -22.78 -20.83 4.04
CA ASN A 135 -23.57 -20.90 5.25
C ASN A 135 -23.73 -19.49 5.85
N ALA A 136 -24.95 -19.06 6.10
CA ALA A 136 -25.24 -17.72 6.57
C ALA A 136 -24.56 -17.39 7.91
N ARG A 137 -24.50 -18.35 8.86
CA ARG A 137 -23.82 -18.16 10.14
C ARG A 137 -22.35 -17.82 9.93
N GLY A 138 -21.63 -18.60 9.12
CA GLY A 138 -20.21 -18.37 8.87
C GLY A 138 -19.92 -17.05 8.15
N LEU A 139 -20.82 -16.59 7.27
CA LEU A 139 -20.69 -15.29 6.60
C LEU A 139 -20.86 -14.14 7.61
N LEU A 140 -21.90 -14.17 8.43
CA LEU A 140 -22.20 -13.12 9.42
C LEU A 140 -21.11 -13.02 10.50
N SER A 141 -20.68 -14.19 11.04
CA SER A 141 -19.67 -14.18 12.11
C SER A 141 -18.26 -13.82 11.63
N ALA A 142 -17.95 -13.93 10.32
CA ALA A 142 -16.66 -13.52 9.76
C ALA A 142 -16.60 -12.05 9.34
N GLU A 143 -17.75 -11.43 9.09
CA GLU A 143 -17.88 -10.08 8.51
C GLU A 143 -16.98 -9.06 9.20
N ARG A 144 -17.14 -8.91 10.52
CA ARG A 144 -16.46 -7.85 11.27
C ARG A 144 -14.94 -7.97 11.18
N VAL A 145 -14.40 -9.16 11.33
CA VAL A 145 -12.96 -9.42 11.26
C VAL A 145 -12.44 -9.16 9.85
N ALA A 146 -13.16 -9.62 8.82
CA ALA A 146 -12.81 -9.34 7.43
C ALA A 146 -12.71 -7.83 7.15
N LEU A 147 -13.73 -7.07 7.57
CA LEU A 147 -13.75 -5.61 7.42
C LEU A 147 -12.69 -4.90 8.28
N ASN A 148 -12.42 -5.38 9.49
CA ASN A 148 -11.40 -4.81 10.38
C ASN A 148 -9.98 -4.93 9.80
N PHE A 149 -9.70 -5.91 8.94
CA PHE A 149 -8.47 -5.96 8.17
C PHE A 149 -8.51 -5.06 6.94
N MET A 150 -9.56 -5.16 6.13
CA MET A 150 -9.60 -4.46 4.84
C MET A 150 -9.71 -2.94 4.99
N GLN A 151 -10.53 -2.44 5.91
CA GLN A 151 -10.80 -1.01 6.06
C GLN A 151 -9.52 -0.20 6.37
N PRO A 152 -8.73 -0.51 7.41
CA PRO A 152 -7.51 0.23 7.72
C PRO A 152 -6.42 0.03 6.67
N LEU A 153 -6.21 -1.18 6.14
CA LEU A 153 -5.21 -1.44 5.12
C LEU A 153 -5.54 -0.72 3.80
N SER A 154 -6.81 -0.71 3.40
CA SER A 154 -7.28 0.08 2.26
C SER A 154 -7.16 1.59 2.53
N GLY A 155 -7.28 2.00 3.79
CA GLY A 155 -7.00 3.38 4.21
C GLY A 155 -5.56 3.79 3.96
N VAL A 156 -4.59 2.94 4.37
CA VAL A 156 -3.15 3.13 4.09
C VAL A 156 -2.91 3.23 2.57
N ALA A 157 -3.44 2.27 1.80
CA ALA A 157 -3.28 2.24 0.34
C ALA A 157 -3.88 3.49 -0.32
N THR A 158 -5.08 3.89 0.11
CA THR A 158 -5.78 5.08 -0.41
C THR A 158 -5.02 6.36 -0.12
N LEU A 159 -4.54 6.54 1.13
CA LEU A 159 -3.75 7.72 1.48
C LEU A 159 -2.45 7.75 0.69
N THR A 160 -1.76 6.62 0.58
CA THR A 160 -0.53 6.51 -0.21
C THR A 160 -0.77 6.88 -1.67
N ALA A 161 -1.85 6.39 -2.29
CA ALA A 161 -2.19 6.72 -3.68
C ALA A 161 -2.40 8.24 -3.88
N LYS A 162 -2.99 8.94 -2.90
CA LYS A 162 -3.13 10.41 -2.93
C LYS A 162 -1.77 11.11 -2.91
N PHE A 163 -0.83 10.65 -2.07
CA PHE A 163 0.52 11.19 -2.03
C PHE A 163 1.28 10.95 -3.34
N VAL A 164 1.20 9.73 -3.88
CA VAL A 164 1.83 9.36 -5.16
C VAL A 164 1.27 10.21 -6.31
N GLU A 165 -0.04 10.41 -6.34
CA GLU A 165 -0.67 11.29 -7.34
C GLU A 165 -0.21 12.75 -7.19
N ALA A 166 -0.10 13.25 -5.98
CA ALA A 166 0.33 14.63 -5.71
C ALA A 166 1.74 14.93 -6.22
N VAL A 167 2.64 13.92 -6.24
CA VAL A 167 4.02 14.09 -6.74
C VAL A 167 4.21 13.67 -8.20
N ARG A 168 3.14 13.30 -8.90
CA ARG A 168 3.20 12.87 -10.30
C ARG A 168 3.89 13.91 -11.20
N GLY A 169 4.76 13.45 -12.08
CA GLY A 169 5.55 14.30 -12.98
C GLY A 169 6.84 14.87 -12.35
N THR A 170 7.12 14.58 -11.08
CA THR A 170 8.44 14.80 -10.46
C THR A 170 9.21 13.48 -10.39
N LYS A 171 10.51 13.53 -10.02
CA LYS A 171 11.31 12.30 -9.79
C LYS A 171 11.06 11.67 -8.43
N ALA A 172 10.44 12.40 -7.49
CA ALA A 172 10.27 11.99 -6.11
C ALA A 172 9.42 10.72 -5.99
N LYS A 173 9.84 9.81 -5.10
CA LYS A 173 9.10 8.62 -4.70
C LYS A 173 8.57 8.79 -3.28
N ILE A 174 7.31 8.39 -3.06
CA ILE A 174 6.70 8.36 -1.73
C ILE A 174 7.13 7.09 -1.02
N VAL A 175 7.65 7.23 0.20
CA VAL A 175 8.23 6.14 0.99
C VAL A 175 7.56 6.07 2.36
N ASP A 176 7.35 4.87 2.88
CA ASP A 176 6.85 4.67 4.24
C ASP A 176 7.95 4.88 5.31
N THR A 177 7.61 4.60 6.55
CA THR A 177 8.54 4.63 7.68
C THR A 177 8.36 3.39 8.57
N ARG A 178 9.10 3.32 9.68
CA ARG A 178 8.87 2.32 10.73
C ARG A 178 7.83 2.74 11.78
N LYS A 179 7.14 3.87 11.59
CA LYS A 179 6.02 4.32 12.44
C LYS A 179 4.75 3.53 12.06
N THR A 180 4.71 2.28 12.46
CA THR A 180 3.66 1.30 12.11
C THR A 180 2.97 0.78 13.37
N THR A 181 1.74 0.29 13.22
CA THR A 181 1.03 -0.45 14.28
C THR A 181 1.84 -1.69 14.68
N PRO A 182 2.09 -1.90 15.99
CA PRO A 182 2.80 -3.11 16.44
C PRO A 182 2.15 -4.39 15.91
N GLY A 183 2.97 -5.29 15.35
CA GLY A 183 2.50 -6.54 14.73
C GLY A 183 1.99 -6.41 13.29
N TRP A 184 1.64 -5.20 12.82
CA TRP A 184 1.04 -4.98 11.50
C TRP A 184 2.00 -4.45 10.43
N ARG A 185 3.27 -4.26 10.76
CA ARG A 185 4.25 -3.61 9.85
C ARG A 185 4.29 -4.22 8.46
N LEU A 186 4.32 -5.54 8.34
CA LEU A 186 4.34 -6.22 7.04
C LEU A 186 3.09 -5.89 6.21
N LEU A 187 1.93 -5.88 6.86
CA LEU A 187 0.64 -5.61 6.21
C LEU A 187 0.51 -4.13 5.82
N GLU A 188 0.88 -3.21 6.69
CA GLU A 188 0.81 -1.77 6.40
C GLU A 188 1.80 -1.37 5.30
N LYS A 189 3.03 -1.91 5.33
CA LYS A 189 4.02 -1.68 4.26
C LYS A 189 3.59 -2.30 2.93
N TYR A 190 2.91 -3.45 2.97
CA TYR A 190 2.28 -4.01 1.78
C TYR A 190 1.17 -3.08 1.25
N ALA A 191 0.33 -2.53 2.13
CA ALA A 191 -0.72 -1.59 1.75
C ALA A 191 -0.14 -0.28 1.14
N VAL A 192 1.01 0.20 1.62
CA VAL A 192 1.74 1.31 0.97
C VAL A 192 2.09 0.96 -0.48
N ARG A 193 2.56 -0.26 -0.74
CA ARG A 193 2.84 -0.72 -2.12
C ARG A 193 1.56 -0.81 -2.96
N CYS A 194 0.45 -1.26 -2.38
CA CYS A 194 -0.86 -1.26 -3.05
C CYS A 194 -1.26 0.14 -3.50
N GLY A 195 -0.92 1.17 -2.73
CA GLY A 195 -1.13 2.58 -3.07
C GLY A 195 -0.11 3.17 -4.06
N GLY A 196 0.88 2.37 -4.53
CA GLY A 196 1.92 2.82 -5.46
C GLY A 196 3.13 3.47 -4.79
N GLY A 197 3.22 3.46 -3.45
CA GLY A 197 4.39 3.89 -2.70
C GLY A 197 5.49 2.84 -2.66
N MET A 198 6.63 3.20 -2.07
CA MET A 198 7.79 2.34 -1.85
C MET A 198 7.98 2.05 -0.36
N ASN A 199 8.62 0.94 -0.06
CA ASN A 199 8.99 0.62 1.32
C ASN A 199 10.39 1.12 1.64
N HIS A 200 10.52 1.84 2.76
CA HIS A 200 11.78 2.07 3.46
C HIS A 200 12.19 0.78 4.20
N ARG A 201 13.37 0.77 4.86
CA ARG A 201 13.86 -0.38 5.63
C ARG A 201 12.76 -0.99 6.50
N MET A 202 12.74 -2.34 6.54
CA MET A 202 11.71 -3.08 7.27
C MET A 202 11.91 -3.03 8.78
N ASP A 203 13.19 -3.08 9.21
CA ASP A 203 13.57 -3.22 10.61
C ASP A 203 14.90 -2.50 10.90
N LEU A 204 15.47 -2.74 12.08
CA LEU A 204 16.74 -2.15 12.49
C LEU A 204 17.95 -2.94 11.97
N ALA A 205 17.76 -4.16 11.47
CA ALA A 205 18.84 -5.05 11.06
C ALA A 205 19.13 -4.99 9.55
N SER A 206 18.15 -4.58 8.74
CA SER A 206 18.23 -4.65 7.27
C SER A 206 19.02 -3.50 6.63
N SER A 207 19.12 -2.33 7.27
CA SER A 207 19.81 -1.14 6.76
C SER A 207 20.12 -0.17 7.90
N VAL A 208 21.18 0.61 7.75
CA VAL A 208 21.58 1.61 8.75
C VAL A 208 20.82 2.92 8.49
N LEU A 209 20.32 3.54 9.57
CA LEU A 209 19.87 4.94 9.59
C LEU A 209 20.42 5.60 10.85
N ILE A 210 21.41 6.43 10.65
CA ILE A 210 22.04 7.25 11.69
C ILE A 210 21.12 8.45 11.95
N LYS A 211 20.72 8.65 13.20
CA LYS A 211 19.81 9.71 13.63
C LYS A 211 20.53 10.72 14.50
N ASP A 212 19.86 11.85 14.75
CA ASP A 212 20.27 12.91 15.67
C ASP A 212 20.86 12.38 16.99
N ASN A 213 20.16 11.47 17.64
CA ASN A 213 20.58 10.87 18.91
C ASN A 213 21.85 10.00 18.76
N HIS A 214 22.09 9.38 17.59
CA HIS A 214 23.32 8.66 17.34
C HIS A 214 24.49 9.62 17.14
N LEU A 215 24.24 10.74 16.45
CA LEU A 215 25.23 11.81 16.28
C LEU A 215 25.56 12.48 17.62
N ALA A 216 24.56 12.75 18.45
CA ALA A 216 24.78 13.30 19.79
C ALA A 216 25.70 12.39 20.64
N ALA A 217 25.55 11.07 20.54
CA ALA A 217 26.42 10.10 21.21
C ALA A 217 27.87 10.04 20.65
N LEU A 218 28.14 10.75 19.55
CA LEU A 218 29.46 10.84 18.89
C LEU A 218 29.91 12.30 18.78
N ASP A 219 29.46 13.16 19.67
CA ASP A 219 29.78 14.61 19.69
C ASP A 219 29.55 15.29 18.33
N GLY A 220 28.52 14.85 17.57
CA GLY A 220 28.18 15.38 16.25
C GLY A 220 29.06 14.92 15.09
N ASN A 221 29.97 13.96 15.30
CA ASN A 221 30.93 13.55 14.28
C ASN A 221 30.29 12.63 13.21
N VAL A 222 29.82 13.24 12.11
CA VAL A 222 29.17 12.60 10.98
C VAL A 222 30.10 11.55 10.29
N GLN A 223 31.38 11.92 10.03
CA GLN A 223 32.33 11.04 9.34
C GLN A 223 32.59 9.76 10.15
N LEU A 224 32.82 9.91 11.47
CA LEU A 224 33.02 8.78 12.36
C LEU A 224 31.77 7.88 12.44
N ALA A 225 30.56 8.49 12.45
CA ALA A 225 29.32 7.74 12.49
C ALA A 225 29.14 6.87 11.22
N VAL A 226 29.33 7.44 10.03
CA VAL A 226 29.23 6.73 8.76
C VAL A 226 30.32 5.65 8.64
N GLN A 227 31.56 5.95 9.04
CA GLN A 227 32.64 4.97 9.04
C GLN A 227 32.31 3.75 9.90
N ARG A 228 31.93 3.96 11.17
CA ARG A 228 31.53 2.87 12.07
C ARG A 228 30.34 2.08 11.58
N ALA A 229 29.36 2.77 10.98
CA ALA A 229 28.22 2.10 10.38
C ALA A 229 28.61 1.14 9.26
N ARG A 230 29.53 1.55 8.38
CA ARG A 230 30.03 0.69 7.28
C ARG A 230 30.81 -0.53 7.76
N GLU A 231 31.51 -0.43 8.89
CA GLU A 231 32.28 -1.53 9.47
C GLU A 231 31.40 -2.70 9.94
N VAL A 232 30.14 -2.42 10.32
CA VAL A 232 29.19 -3.40 10.88
C VAL A 232 27.98 -3.68 10.02
N ALA A 233 27.73 -2.87 8.99
CA ALA A 233 26.58 -3.02 8.11
C ALA A 233 26.67 -4.35 7.33
N PRO A 234 25.53 -5.09 7.19
CA PRO A 234 25.50 -6.27 6.34
C PRO A 234 25.92 -5.96 4.89
N PRO A 235 26.49 -6.92 4.15
CA PRO A 235 26.81 -6.72 2.74
C PRO A 235 25.60 -6.22 1.93
N GLY A 236 25.77 -5.10 1.20
CA GLY A 236 24.73 -4.48 0.41
C GLY A 236 23.75 -3.59 1.19
N ALA A 237 23.85 -3.51 2.52
CA ALA A 237 23.06 -2.56 3.31
C ALA A 237 23.49 -1.12 3.02
N ARG A 238 22.51 -0.24 2.84
CA ARG A 238 22.75 1.20 2.67
C ARG A 238 22.99 1.87 4.02
N VAL A 239 23.89 2.86 4.02
CA VAL A 239 24.09 3.75 5.17
C VAL A 239 23.40 5.07 4.88
N GLU A 240 22.37 5.31 5.64
CA GLU A 240 21.57 6.53 5.63
C GLU A 240 21.89 7.38 6.85
N ILE A 241 21.90 8.70 6.70
CA ILE A 241 22.12 9.65 7.79
C ILE A 241 21.11 10.79 7.74
N GLU A 242 20.54 11.10 8.88
CA GLU A 242 19.66 12.23 9.13
C GLU A 242 20.47 13.50 9.37
N CYS A 243 20.18 14.55 8.62
CA CYS A 243 20.83 15.86 8.66
C CYS A 243 19.79 16.96 8.85
N GLU A 244 20.11 17.90 9.74
CA GLU A 244 19.28 19.07 10.04
C GLU A 244 19.90 20.39 9.52
N THR A 245 21.19 20.36 9.12
CA THR A 245 21.92 21.53 8.63
C THR A 245 22.70 21.25 7.34
N VAL A 246 23.02 22.30 6.58
CA VAL A 246 23.81 22.20 5.33
C VAL A 246 25.22 21.68 5.60
N GLU A 247 25.80 22.04 6.75
CA GLU A 247 27.14 21.58 7.17
C GLU A 247 27.17 20.06 7.43
N GLN A 248 26.10 19.53 8.04
CA GLN A 248 25.93 18.07 8.21
C GLN A 248 25.80 17.37 6.86
N VAL A 249 25.05 17.96 5.92
CA VAL A 249 24.91 17.42 4.54
C VAL A 249 26.28 17.38 3.85
N GLN A 250 27.07 18.45 3.93
CA GLN A 250 28.42 18.48 3.38
C GLN A 250 29.30 17.36 3.97
N SER A 251 29.27 17.20 5.30
CA SER A 251 30.01 16.14 5.99
C SER A 251 29.54 14.73 5.61
N ALA A 252 28.23 14.54 5.39
CA ALA A 252 27.65 13.27 4.96
C ALA A 252 28.07 12.90 3.52
N ILE A 253 28.18 13.89 2.62
CA ILE A 253 28.71 13.71 1.27
C ILE A 253 30.18 13.26 1.31
N GLU A 254 30.99 13.96 2.10
CA GLU A 254 32.43 13.63 2.27
C GLU A 254 32.62 12.22 2.87
N ALA A 255 31.77 11.84 3.81
CA ALA A 255 31.72 10.50 4.39
C ALA A 255 31.16 9.43 3.44
N LYS A 256 30.66 9.83 2.25
CA LYS A 256 30.05 8.95 1.23
C LYS A 256 28.85 8.18 1.77
N ALA A 257 27.94 8.84 2.51
CA ALA A 257 26.65 8.25 2.86
C ALA A 257 25.88 7.87 1.58
N ASP A 258 25.11 6.77 1.63
CA ASP A 258 24.35 6.30 0.45
C ASP A 258 23.03 7.06 0.31
N ILE A 259 22.44 7.47 1.45
CA ILE A 259 21.22 8.25 1.52
C ILE A 259 21.43 9.37 2.55
N ILE A 260 21.02 10.58 2.19
CA ILE A 260 21.04 11.75 3.08
C ILE A 260 19.59 12.15 3.30
N LEU A 261 19.10 11.95 4.51
CA LEU A 261 17.77 12.34 4.93
C LEU A 261 17.81 13.77 5.49
N LEU A 262 17.04 14.65 4.88
CA LEU A 262 16.89 16.05 5.25
C LEU A 262 15.68 16.16 6.18
N ASP A 263 15.91 16.32 7.50
CA ASP A 263 14.82 16.32 8.47
C ASP A 263 14.32 17.74 8.77
N ASN A 264 13.03 17.95 8.60
CA ASN A 264 12.31 19.20 8.91
C ASN A 264 12.89 20.48 8.28
N MET A 265 13.62 20.39 7.18
CA MET A 265 14.22 21.55 6.50
C MET A 265 13.16 22.35 5.71
N PRO A 266 13.25 23.71 5.66
CA PRO A 266 12.39 24.53 4.81
C PRO A 266 12.72 24.34 3.33
N LEU A 267 11.74 24.58 2.43
CA LEU A 267 11.88 24.34 0.98
C LEU A 267 13.13 24.95 0.33
N PRO A 268 13.54 26.20 0.64
CA PRO A 268 14.78 26.77 0.07
C PRO A 268 16.03 25.97 0.47
N MET A 269 16.10 25.49 1.73
CA MET A 269 17.22 24.70 2.23
C MET A 269 17.20 23.28 1.61
N LEU A 270 16.02 22.68 1.41
CA LEU A 270 15.91 21.42 0.67
C LEU A 270 16.50 21.55 -0.74
N ALA A 271 16.14 22.60 -1.48
CA ALA A 271 16.65 22.85 -2.83
C ALA A 271 18.17 23.08 -2.84
N GLU A 272 18.69 23.83 -1.87
CA GLU A 272 20.13 24.03 -1.68
C GLU A 272 20.86 22.71 -1.42
N CYS A 273 20.34 21.88 -0.51
CA CYS A 273 20.92 20.58 -0.19
C CYS A 273 20.88 19.62 -1.40
N VAL A 274 19.78 19.61 -2.16
CA VAL A 274 19.68 18.81 -3.41
C VAL A 274 20.77 19.22 -4.40
N ALA A 275 20.96 20.52 -4.62
CA ALA A 275 22.01 21.03 -5.50
C ALA A 275 23.42 20.70 -4.95
N LEU A 276 23.60 20.80 -3.63
CA LEU A 276 24.87 20.47 -2.97
C LEU A 276 25.19 18.96 -3.11
N VAL A 277 24.22 18.09 -2.93
CA VAL A 277 24.43 16.64 -3.07
C VAL A 277 24.78 16.23 -4.50
N ASP A 278 24.20 16.89 -5.50
CA ASP A 278 24.54 16.71 -6.92
C ASP A 278 24.68 15.22 -7.32
N HIS A 279 23.63 14.43 -7.10
CA HIS A 279 23.53 12.98 -7.42
C HIS A 279 24.57 12.06 -6.75
N ARG A 280 25.37 12.55 -5.76
CA ARG A 280 26.35 11.73 -5.05
C ARG A 280 25.75 10.81 -4.00
N ALA A 281 24.52 11.07 -3.59
CA ALA A 281 23.72 10.24 -2.71
C ALA A 281 22.23 10.38 -3.10
N ILE A 282 21.38 9.46 -2.62
CA ILE A 282 19.93 9.64 -2.65
C ILE A 282 19.57 10.72 -1.62
N VAL A 283 18.75 11.67 -2.01
CA VAL A 283 18.24 12.73 -1.09
C VAL A 283 16.82 12.36 -0.69
N GLU A 284 16.61 12.16 0.61
CA GLU A 284 15.30 11.94 1.20
C GLU A 284 14.85 13.18 1.99
N ALA A 285 13.61 13.64 1.76
CA ALA A 285 12.98 14.64 2.61
C ALA A 285 12.07 13.97 3.63
N SER A 286 12.17 14.37 4.88
CA SER A 286 11.38 13.88 6.01
C SER A 286 10.93 15.01 6.91
N GLY A 287 9.97 14.71 7.79
CA GLY A 287 9.46 15.67 8.79
C GLY A 287 8.25 16.46 8.31
N ARG A 288 7.13 16.35 9.05
CA ARG A 288 5.86 17.07 8.85
C ARG A 288 5.30 17.05 7.42
N VAL A 289 5.58 15.97 6.67
CA VAL A 289 5.07 15.79 5.32
C VAL A 289 3.56 15.56 5.35
N ARG A 290 2.82 16.33 4.53
CA ARG A 290 1.36 16.31 4.39
C ARG A 290 0.98 16.43 2.91
N LEU A 291 -0.27 16.10 2.56
CA LEU A 291 -0.77 16.24 1.19
C LEU A 291 -0.66 17.69 0.68
N GLU A 292 -0.83 18.68 1.57
CA GLU A 292 -0.82 20.08 1.22
C GLU A 292 0.58 20.61 0.84
N ASN A 293 1.65 19.96 1.33
CA ASN A 293 3.04 20.42 1.10
C ASN A 293 3.89 19.44 0.29
N VAL A 294 3.46 18.18 0.11
CA VAL A 294 4.26 17.13 -0.55
C VAL A 294 4.67 17.51 -1.97
N ARG A 295 3.80 18.19 -2.71
CA ARG A 295 4.10 18.66 -4.07
C ARG A 295 5.27 19.65 -4.08
N ALA A 296 5.24 20.66 -3.23
CA ALA A 296 6.29 21.65 -3.11
C ALA A 296 7.62 21.02 -2.67
N ILE A 297 7.58 20.03 -1.75
CA ILE A 297 8.75 19.25 -1.37
C ILE A 297 9.31 18.49 -2.59
N ALA A 298 8.48 17.82 -3.36
CA ALA A 298 8.90 17.05 -4.54
C ALA A 298 9.54 17.96 -5.63
N GLU A 299 9.06 19.19 -5.76
CA GLU A 299 9.57 20.19 -6.72
C GLU A 299 10.95 20.74 -6.34
N THR A 300 11.41 20.57 -5.09
CA THR A 300 12.81 20.90 -4.72
C THR A 300 13.83 19.95 -5.36
N GLY A 301 13.35 18.83 -5.92
CA GLY A 301 14.20 17.87 -6.61
C GLY A 301 14.75 16.76 -5.70
N VAL A 302 14.15 16.48 -4.55
CA VAL A 302 14.47 15.30 -3.72
C VAL A 302 14.09 14.00 -4.44
N ASP A 303 14.79 12.91 -4.10
CA ASP A 303 14.53 11.59 -4.69
C ASP A 303 13.43 10.84 -3.95
N TRP A 304 13.42 10.92 -2.61
CA TRP A 304 12.46 10.27 -1.74
C TRP A 304 11.78 11.27 -0.83
N ILE A 305 10.52 10.98 -0.49
CA ILE A 305 9.76 11.72 0.52
C ILE A 305 9.14 10.72 1.45
N SER A 306 9.63 10.64 2.69
CA SER A 306 9.08 9.73 3.69
C SER A 306 7.97 10.40 4.50
N ALA A 307 6.84 9.73 4.59
CA ALA A 307 5.66 10.21 5.30
C ALA A 307 5.18 9.16 6.32
N GLY A 308 5.40 9.43 7.61
CA GLY A 308 4.93 8.54 8.68
C GLY A 308 3.40 8.46 8.77
N SER A 309 2.70 9.52 8.37
CA SER A 309 1.23 9.58 8.36
C SER A 309 0.57 8.51 7.49
N LEU A 310 1.28 7.96 6.52
CA LEU A 310 0.77 6.88 5.68
C LEU A 310 0.34 5.65 6.51
N THR A 311 1.08 5.34 7.57
CA THR A 311 0.89 4.13 8.37
C THR A 311 0.39 4.41 9.78
N HIS A 312 0.72 5.56 10.40
CA HIS A 312 0.28 5.80 11.79
C HIS A 312 -1.07 6.51 11.91
N SER A 313 -1.60 7.16 10.84
CA SER A 313 -2.84 7.95 10.94
C SER A 313 -3.65 7.99 9.62
N PRO A 314 -3.72 6.93 8.82
CA PRO A 314 -4.58 6.92 7.65
C PRO A 314 -6.04 6.81 8.07
N PRO A 315 -6.97 7.57 7.47
CA PRO A 315 -8.40 7.30 7.64
C PRO A 315 -8.74 5.95 6.99
N ALA A 316 -9.51 5.11 7.67
CA ALA A 316 -9.97 3.85 7.12
C ALA A 316 -10.86 4.08 5.88
N LEU A 317 -10.79 3.19 4.88
CA LEU A 317 -11.72 3.18 3.77
C LEU A 317 -13.03 2.55 4.23
N ASP A 318 -14.14 3.23 3.99
CA ASP A 318 -15.45 2.70 4.35
C ASP A 318 -15.86 1.56 3.41
N LEU A 319 -15.98 0.36 3.98
CA LEU A 319 -16.39 -0.88 3.33
C LEU A 319 -17.51 -1.53 4.15
N ALA A 320 -18.45 -2.20 3.49
CA ALA A 320 -19.53 -2.92 4.15
C ALA A 320 -19.80 -4.27 3.49
N LEU A 321 -20.38 -5.19 4.26
CA LEU A 321 -20.97 -6.42 3.73
C LEU A 321 -22.47 -6.18 3.45
N ASP A 322 -22.87 -6.22 2.18
CA ASP A 322 -24.27 -6.32 1.80
C ASP A 322 -24.67 -7.79 1.82
N PHE A 323 -25.78 -8.12 2.46
CA PHE A 323 -26.17 -9.49 2.77
C PHE A 323 -27.62 -9.72 2.32
N ASP A 324 -27.87 -10.87 1.61
CA ASP A 324 -29.19 -11.28 1.09
C ASP A 324 -29.90 -12.30 1.99
#